data_1e7fd7b79bc0ab8e114883f0ef718b2f
#
_entry.id   1e7fd7b79bc0ab8e114883f0ef718b2f
#
_cell.length_a   1.000
_cell.length_b   1.000
_cell.length_c   1.000
_cell.angle_alpha   90.00
_cell.angle_beta   90.00
_cell.angle_gamma   90.00
#
_symmetry.space_group_name_H-M   'P 1'
#
loop_
_entity.id
_entity.type
_entity.pdbx_description
1 polymer ?
#
loop_
_entity_poly.entity_id
_entity_poly.type
_entity_poly.pdbx_seq_one_letter_code
_entity_poly.pdbx_strand_id
1 'polypeptide(L)'
;MEIYDYTVEKEESGIRIDCYLAEKDSGLSRSFLQKLLKEGQITVGEKAAKSNYKVRENDRIHLEIPDSSEPDIVPEDIPLDILYEDEDVLIVNKPKGMVVHPAAGHYQGTLVNAVMAHCGDSLSGINGVMRPGIVHRIDKDTTGALLVCKNDIAHRDLAEQLKCHSIRRRYRAVVQGNLKEDEGTIEGPIGRHPTDRKKMAINHKNGKDAITHYKVLERFGEATYVECRLETGRTHQIRVHMASIGHPLLGDTVYGSSRNPYHLEGQALHAMILGFVHPRTGEYMEFTAPLPEYFVKLLTKLRK
;
A
#
# COMPACT_ATOMS: atom_id res chain seq x y z
N MET A 1 10.92 4.48 -27.00
CA MET A 1 10.04 5.64 -27.35
C MET A 1 9.06 5.16 -28.40
N GLU A 2 7.77 5.18 -28.07
CA GLU A 2 6.70 4.81 -29.02
C GLU A 2 6.02 6.09 -29.49
N ILE A 3 5.69 6.13 -30.79
CA ILE A 3 5.10 7.31 -31.45
C ILE A 3 3.83 6.87 -32.15
N TYR A 4 2.77 7.60 -31.93
CA TYR A 4 1.48 7.37 -32.57
C TYR A 4 0.95 8.67 -33.19
N ASP A 5 0.45 8.58 -34.41
CA ASP A 5 -0.15 9.68 -35.13
C ASP A 5 -1.61 9.36 -35.48
N TYR A 6 -2.51 10.28 -35.11
CA TYR A 6 -3.94 10.15 -35.38
C TYR A 6 -4.46 11.36 -36.17
N THR A 7 -5.39 11.13 -37.06
CA THR A 7 -6.18 12.17 -37.68
C THR A 7 -7.63 12.04 -37.24
N VAL A 8 -8.21 13.12 -36.75
CA VAL A 8 -9.57 13.14 -36.20
C VAL A 8 -10.59 13.17 -37.32
N GLU A 9 -11.52 12.23 -37.30
CA GLU A 9 -12.64 12.15 -38.21
C GLU A 9 -13.80 13.08 -37.77
N LYS A 10 -14.75 13.34 -38.65
CA LYS A 10 -15.86 14.26 -38.40
C LYS A 10 -16.74 13.84 -37.24
N GLU A 11 -16.99 12.55 -37.13
CA GLU A 11 -17.83 11.94 -36.08
C GLU A 11 -17.20 11.99 -34.68
N GLU A 12 -15.89 12.18 -34.64
CA GLU A 12 -15.08 12.20 -33.39
C GLU A 12 -14.89 13.64 -32.86
N SER A 13 -15.34 14.63 -33.62
CA SER A 13 -15.18 16.04 -33.27
C SER A 13 -15.93 16.40 -31.98
N GLY A 14 -15.30 17.20 -31.11
CA GLY A 14 -15.88 17.68 -29.86
C GLY A 14 -15.59 16.80 -28.64
N ILE A 15 -15.01 15.61 -28.84
CA ILE A 15 -14.56 14.73 -27.74
C ILE A 15 -13.33 15.35 -27.09
N ARG A 16 -13.16 15.16 -25.79
CA ARG A 16 -11.92 15.58 -25.10
C ARG A 16 -10.77 14.70 -25.55
N ILE A 17 -9.60 15.30 -25.77
CA ILE A 17 -8.41 14.62 -26.29
C ILE A 17 -7.98 13.43 -25.42
N ASP A 18 -8.12 13.52 -24.08
CA ASP A 18 -7.81 12.40 -23.16
C ASP A 18 -8.81 11.23 -23.28
N CYS A 19 -10.06 11.50 -23.64
CA CYS A 19 -11.05 10.46 -23.92
C CYS A 19 -10.84 9.87 -25.33
N TYR A 20 -10.65 10.72 -26.31
CA TYR A 20 -10.39 10.32 -27.69
C TYR A 20 -9.22 9.34 -27.81
N LEU A 21 -8.06 9.70 -27.22
CA LEU A 21 -6.88 8.84 -27.26
C LEU A 21 -7.06 7.54 -26.46
N ALA A 22 -7.80 7.56 -25.34
CA ALA A 22 -8.08 6.34 -24.57
C ALA A 22 -9.00 5.35 -25.34
N GLU A 23 -9.84 5.84 -26.26
CA GLU A 23 -10.69 5.01 -27.12
C GLU A 23 -9.90 4.45 -28.31
N LYS A 24 -8.95 5.22 -28.86
CA LYS A 24 -8.11 4.80 -30.01
C LYS A 24 -7.05 3.80 -29.61
N ASP A 25 -6.46 3.95 -28.42
CA ASP A 25 -5.44 3.05 -27.89
C ASP A 25 -5.93 2.39 -26.60
N SER A 26 -6.39 1.15 -26.73
CA SER A 26 -6.96 0.34 -25.64
C SER A 26 -5.95 0.00 -24.51
N GLY A 27 -4.68 0.34 -24.66
CA GLY A 27 -3.63 0.09 -23.67
C GLY A 27 -3.37 1.25 -22.69
N LEU A 28 -3.80 2.49 -23.05
CA LEU A 28 -3.45 3.68 -22.29
C LEU A 28 -4.59 4.15 -21.37
N SER A 29 -4.27 4.30 -20.07
CA SER A 29 -5.23 4.87 -19.12
C SER A 29 -5.37 6.39 -19.29
N ARG A 30 -6.57 6.91 -19.06
CA ARG A 30 -6.83 8.37 -19.12
C ARG A 30 -5.94 9.19 -18.17
N SER A 31 -5.59 8.63 -17.01
CA SER A 31 -4.67 9.27 -16.06
C SER A 31 -3.26 9.38 -16.63
N PHE A 32 -2.80 8.38 -17.37
CA PHE A 32 -1.51 8.42 -18.04
C PHE A 32 -1.50 9.43 -19.20
N LEU A 33 -2.54 9.44 -20.03
CA LEU A 33 -2.71 10.43 -21.10
C LEU A 33 -2.74 11.88 -20.56
N GLN A 34 -3.39 12.11 -19.42
CA GLN A 34 -3.37 13.42 -18.76
C GLN A 34 -1.98 13.82 -18.26
N LYS A 35 -1.14 12.85 -17.84
CA LYS A 35 0.26 13.10 -17.50
C LYS A 35 1.04 13.53 -18.75
N LEU A 36 0.94 12.77 -19.84
CA LEU A 36 1.61 13.07 -21.12
C LEU A 36 1.18 14.45 -21.67
N LEU A 37 -0.09 14.81 -21.56
CA LEU A 37 -0.59 16.15 -21.93
C LEU A 37 0.08 17.28 -21.11
N LYS A 38 0.29 17.08 -19.82
CA LYS A 38 0.99 18.05 -18.95
C LYS A 38 2.47 18.16 -19.25
N GLU A 39 3.08 17.06 -19.67
CA GLU A 39 4.50 16.98 -20.02
C GLU A 39 4.77 17.43 -21.45
N GLY A 40 3.71 17.79 -22.23
CA GLY A 40 3.84 18.29 -23.59
C GLY A 40 4.09 17.20 -24.64
N GLN A 41 3.95 15.93 -24.28
CA GLN A 41 4.18 14.76 -25.14
C GLN A 41 3.02 14.48 -26.10
N ILE A 42 1.94 15.26 -26.03
CA ILE A 42 0.81 15.18 -26.94
C ILE A 42 0.63 16.55 -27.60
N THR A 43 0.73 16.56 -28.91
CA THR A 43 0.55 17.78 -29.71
C THR A 43 -0.65 17.66 -30.65
N VAL A 44 -1.22 18.81 -31.02
CA VAL A 44 -2.20 18.92 -32.09
C VAL A 44 -1.60 19.85 -33.15
N GLY A 45 -1.27 19.31 -34.31
CA GLY A 45 -0.38 19.95 -35.25
C GLY A 45 1.01 20.14 -34.59
N GLU A 46 1.50 21.39 -34.57
CA GLU A 46 2.82 21.71 -33.96
C GLU A 46 2.72 22.23 -32.50
N LYS A 47 1.53 22.20 -31.90
CA LYS A 47 1.32 22.83 -30.56
C LYS A 47 0.95 21.80 -29.52
N ALA A 48 1.59 21.90 -28.33
CA ALA A 48 1.24 21.08 -27.19
C ALA A 48 -0.24 21.23 -26.80
N ALA A 49 -0.93 20.10 -26.69
CA ALA A 49 -2.36 20.08 -26.40
C ALA A 49 -2.62 20.33 -24.90
N LYS A 50 -3.66 21.11 -24.59
CA LYS A 50 -4.12 21.28 -23.20
C LYS A 50 -5.02 20.11 -22.79
N SER A 51 -5.02 19.74 -21.50
CA SER A 51 -5.79 18.61 -20.96
C SER A 51 -7.31 18.72 -21.16
N ASN A 52 -7.83 19.91 -21.41
CA ASN A 52 -9.25 20.18 -21.70
C ASN A 52 -9.54 20.41 -23.20
N TYR A 53 -8.56 20.21 -24.06
CA TYR A 53 -8.72 20.38 -25.48
C TYR A 53 -9.80 19.42 -26.02
N LYS A 54 -10.69 19.91 -26.85
CA LYS A 54 -11.67 19.11 -27.58
C LYS A 54 -11.21 18.99 -29.02
N VAL A 55 -11.04 17.76 -29.48
CA VAL A 55 -10.55 17.47 -30.83
C VAL A 55 -11.54 17.99 -31.90
N ARG A 56 -11.02 18.38 -33.05
CA ARG A 56 -11.77 18.89 -34.19
C ARG A 56 -11.48 18.06 -35.44
N GLU A 57 -12.42 17.99 -36.34
CA GLU A 57 -12.22 17.35 -37.64
C GLU A 57 -10.92 17.83 -38.30
N ASN A 58 -10.14 16.88 -38.82
CA ASN A 58 -8.82 17.06 -39.45
C ASN A 58 -7.69 17.50 -38.48
N ASP A 59 -7.90 17.49 -37.17
CA ASP A 59 -6.79 17.63 -36.23
C ASP A 59 -5.79 16.48 -36.42
N ARG A 60 -4.51 16.82 -36.52
CA ARG A 60 -3.42 15.85 -36.51
C ARG A 60 -2.86 15.81 -35.11
N ILE A 61 -3.06 14.70 -34.43
CA ILE A 61 -2.60 14.48 -33.06
C ILE A 61 -1.37 13.58 -33.09
N HIS A 62 -0.28 14.09 -32.53
CA HIS A 62 0.96 13.36 -32.36
C HIS A 62 1.12 13.03 -30.87
N LEU A 63 1.28 11.74 -30.54
CA LEU A 63 1.44 11.21 -29.20
C LEU A 63 2.81 10.56 -29.11
N GLU A 64 3.68 11.11 -28.28
CA GLU A 64 4.96 10.51 -27.91
C GLU A 64 4.83 9.84 -26.54
N ILE A 65 5.10 8.55 -26.50
CA ILE A 65 5.25 7.80 -25.24
C ILE A 65 6.75 7.66 -24.99
N PRO A 66 7.31 8.45 -24.06
CA PRO A 66 8.71 8.26 -23.69
C PRO A 66 8.90 6.86 -23.15
N ASP A 67 10.06 6.26 -23.41
CA ASP A 67 10.43 5.03 -22.71
C ASP A 67 10.24 5.28 -21.23
N SER A 68 9.47 4.42 -20.57
CA SER A 68 9.31 4.52 -19.14
C SER A 68 10.68 4.34 -18.52
N SER A 69 11.33 5.44 -18.19
CA SER A 69 12.39 5.41 -17.20
C SER A 69 11.70 5.14 -15.85
N GLU A 70 11.18 3.92 -15.68
CA GLU A 70 10.96 3.44 -14.33
C GLU A 70 12.33 3.54 -13.67
N PRO A 71 12.44 4.28 -12.57
CA PRO A 71 13.72 4.39 -11.89
C PRO A 71 14.18 2.98 -11.58
N ASP A 72 15.37 2.62 -12.06
CA ASP A 72 16.01 1.35 -11.74
C ASP A 72 16.08 1.24 -10.22
N ILE A 73 15.35 0.27 -9.66
CA ILE A 73 15.46 0.00 -8.24
C ILE A 73 16.75 -0.76 -8.04
N VAL A 74 17.69 -0.11 -7.40
CA VAL A 74 19.02 -0.68 -7.13
C VAL A 74 18.92 -1.57 -5.90
N PRO A 75 19.40 -2.83 -5.96
CA PRO A 75 19.58 -3.67 -4.78
C PRO A 75 20.48 -2.97 -3.74
N GLU A 76 20.09 -2.98 -2.47
CA GLU A 76 20.87 -2.39 -1.38
C GLU A 76 21.08 -3.45 -0.28
N ASP A 77 22.32 -3.60 0.18
CA ASP A 77 22.67 -4.52 1.26
C ASP A 77 22.22 -3.95 2.62
N ILE A 78 20.92 -4.03 2.86
CA ILE A 78 20.27 -3.63 4.12
C ILE A 78 19.96 -4.89 4.91
N PRO A 79 20.43 -5.02 6.17
CA PRO A 79 20.17 -6.19 6.99
C PRO A 79 18.67 -6.45 7.17
N LEU A 80 18.24 -7.70 6.92
CA LEU A 80 16.89 -8.17 7.11
C LEU A 80 16.79 -9.04 8.37
N ASP A 81 15.81 -8.78 9.22
CA ASP A 81 15.41 -9.66 10.29
C ASP A 81 14.44 -10.71 9.73
N ILE A 82 14.98 -11.91 9.40
CA ILE A 82 14.27 -12.99 8.71
C ILE A 82 13.65 -13.93 9.74
N LEU A 83 12.31 -14.06 9.69
CA LEU A 83 11.56 -15.01 10.52
C LEU A 83 11.52 -16.41 9.92
N TYR A 84 11.50 -16.51 8.60
CA TYR A 84 11.49 -17.75 7.84
C TYR A 84 11.87 -17.49 6.38
N GLU A 85 12.54 -18.46 5.78
CA GLU A 85 12.85 -18.46 4.35
C GLU A 85 12.94 -19.88 3.79
N ASP A 86 12.41 -20.07 2.58
CA ASP A 86 12.59 -21.25 1.76
C ASP A 86 12.75 -20.88 0.27
N GLU A 87 12.48 -21.82 -0.66
CA GLU A 87 12.56 -21.57 -2.10
C GLU A 87 11.41 -20.71 -2.65
N ASP A 88 10.27 -20.64 -1.94
CA ASP A 88 9.04 -20.01 -2.41
C ASP A 88 8.74 -18.69 -1.70
N VAL A 89 9.02 -18.61 -0.42
CA VAL A 89 8.64 -17.48 0.42
C VAL A 89 9.75 -17.00 1.34
N LEU A 90 9.71 -15.70 1.64
CA LEU A 90 10.55 -15.06 2.65
C LEU A 90 9.63 -14.27 3.60
N ILE A 91 9.72 -14.51 4.89
CA ILE A 91 8.99 -13.77 5.92
C ILE A 91 9.97 -12.90 6.68
N VAL A 92 9.77 -11.59 6.61
CA VAL A 92 10.64 -10.61 7.29
C VAL A 92 9.90 -9.92 8.43
N ASN A 93 10.61 -9.68 9.53
CA ASN A 93 10.16 -8.78 10.60
C ASN A 93 10.55 -7.34 10.23
N LYS A 94 9.67 -6.64 9.52
CA LYS A 94 9.96 -5.29 9.03
C LYS A 94 10.20 -4.31 10.19
N PRO A 95 11.31 -3.59 10.20
CA PRO A 95 11.56 -2.57 11.21
C PRO A 95 10.66 -1.34 11.02
N LYS A 96 10.61 -0.49 12.06
CA LYS A 96 9.98 0.82 12.01
C LYS A 96 10.75 1.77 11.08
N GLY A 97 10.04 2.68 10.42
CA GLY A 97 10.66 3.68 9.54
C GLY A 97 10.98 3.19 8.13
N MET A 98 10.94 1.87 7.87
CA MET A 98 11.20 1.30 6.54
C MET A 98 9.92 1.28 5.68
N VAL A 99 10.00 1.88 4.49
CA VAL A 99 8.95 1.81 3.47
C VAL A 99 9.05 0.45 2.76
N VAL A 100 7.91 -0.16 2.42
CA VAL A 100 7.92 -1.49 1.77
C VAL A 100 8.44 -1.43 0.35
N HIS A 101 7.97 -0.49 -0.48
CA HIS A 101 8.36 -0.38 -1.88
C HIS A 101 8.60 1.07 -2.28
N PRO A 102 9.45 1.33 -3.27
CA PRO A 102 9.72 2.67 -3.75
C PRO A 102 8.47 3.45 -4.14
N ALA A 103 8.50 4.72 -3.86
CA ALA A 103 7.46 5.68 -4.22
C ALA A 103 8.10 7.04 -4.50
N ALA A 104 7.36 7.97 -5.10
CA ALA A 104 7.85 9.31 -5.37
C ALA A 104 8.47 9.96 -4.12
N GLY A 105 9.77 10.25 -4.16
CA GLY A 105 10.56 10.79 -3.04
C GLY A 105 11.19 9.74 -2.11
N HIS A 106 11.02 8.43 -2.38
CA HIS A 106 11.62 7.33 -1.61
C HIS A 106 11.96 6.17 -2.55
N TYR A 107 13.08 6.25 -3.26
CA TYR A 107 13.52 5.21 -4.19
C TYR A 107 14.59 4.28 -3.60
N GLN A 108 15.14 4.62 -2.45
CA GLN A 108 16.22 3.92 -1.75
C GLN A 108 15.81 3.61 -0.31
N GLY A 109 16.53 2.68 0.34
CA GLY A 109 16.30 2.31 1.73
C GLY A 109 14.97 1.60 1.97
N THR A 110 14.36 1.02 0.93
CA THR A 110 13.07 0.32 1.05
C THR A 110 13.28 -1.17 1.29
N LEU A 111 12.22 -1.85 1.75
CA LEU A 111 12.27 -3.31 1.88
C LEU A 111 12.54 -3.98 0.52
N VAL A 112 12.00 -3.44 -0.57
CA VAL A 112 12.26 -3.98 -1.92
C VAL A 112 13.74 -3.91 -2.26
N ASN A 113 14.44 -2.78 -1.99
CA ASN A 113 15.89 -2.70 -2.21
C ASN A 113 16.65 -3.79 -1.44
N ALA A 114 16.26 -4.01 -0.16
CA ALA A 114 16.89 -5.02 0.69
C ALA A 114 16.62 -6.47 0.20
N VAL A 115 15.37 -6.80 -0.14
CA VAL A 115 15.03 -8.15 -0.62
C VAL A 115 15.61 -8.44 -1.99
N MET A 116 15.78 -7.44 -2.86
CA MET A 116 16.49 -7.61 -4.14
C MET A 116 17.96 -7.95 -3.92
N ALA A 117 18.64 -7.32 -2.97
CA ALA A 117 20.02 -7.65 -2.63
C ALA A 117 20.13 -9.04 -2.00
N HIS A 118 19.18 -9.41 -1.13
CA HIS A 118 19.17 -10.70 -0.43
C HIS A 118 18.84 -11.88 -1.36
N CYS A 119 17.78 -11.76 -2.16
CA CYS A 119 17.27 -12.85 -2.99
C CYS A 119 17.90 -12.91 -4.39
N GLY A 120 18.57 -11.85 -4.87
CA GLY A 120 19.09 -11.77 -6.22
C GLY A 120 18.02 -12.03 -7.27
N ASP A 121 18.26 -12.98 -8.18
CA ASP A 121 17.32 -13.34 -9.24
C ASP A 121 16.12 -14.17 -8.77
N SER A 122 16.09 -14.57 -7.48
CA SER A 122 15.01 -15.36 -6.89
C SER A 122 13.91 -14.45 -6.33
N LEU A 123 13.30 -13.63 -7.16
CA LEU A 123 12.10 -12.83 -6.79
C LEU A 123 11.06 -12.90 -7.90
N SER A 124 9.78 -12.93 -7.50
CA SER A 124 8.70 -12.84 -8.47
C SER A 124 8.67 -11.48 -9.17
N GLY A 125 8.62 -11.50 -10.50
CA GLY A 125 8.52 -10.31 -11.34
C GLY A 125 7.09 -9.85 -11.64
N ILE A 126 6.05 -10.53 -11.15
CA ILE A 126 4.64 -10.29 -11.55
C ILE A 126 4.20 -8.84 -11.37
N ASN A 127 4.62 -8.15 -10.31
CA ASN A 127 4.26 -6.75 -10.05
C ASN A 127 5.26 -5.75 -10.66
N GLY A 128 6.06 -6.20 -11.63
CA GLY A 128 7.06 -5.40 -12.34
C GLY A 128 8.26 -4.99 -11.48
N VAL A 129 9.15 -4.20 -12.06
CA VAL A 129 10.42 -3.77 -11.45
C VAL A 129 10.21 -3.03 -10.13
N MET A 130 9.09 -2.30 -9.98
CA MET A 130 8.82 -1.49 -8.79
C MET A 130 8.43 -2.27 -7.53
N ARG A 131 8.01 -3.53 -7.65
CA ARG A 131 7.47 -4.33 -6.53
C ARG A 131 7.76 -5.82 -6.64
N PRO A 132 8.99 -6.23 -6.96
CA PRO A 132 9.30 -7.65 -7.11
C PRO A 132 8.99 -8.39 -5.80
N GLY A 133 8.29 -9.51 -5.91
CA GLY A 133 7.92 -10.35 -4.76
C GLY A 133 6.87 -9.80 -3.78
N ILE A 134 6.42 -8.56 -3.93
CA ILE A 134 5.53 -7.90 -2.95
C ILE A 134 4.06 -8.15 -3.29
N VAL A 135 3.35 -8.92 -2.47
CA VAL A 135 1.89 -9.19 -2.58
C VAL A 135 1.05 -8.35 -1.61
N HIS A 136 1.61 -7.90 -0.51
CA HIS A 136 0.94 -7.01 0.45
C HIS A 136 1.92 -6.01 1.08
N ARG A 137 1.38 -5.09 1.87
CA ARG A 137 2.19 -4.06 2.52
C ARG A 137 1.68 -3.71 3.91
N ILE A 138 2.60 -3.22 4.73
CA ILE A 138 2.31 -2.51 5.97
C ILE A 138 2.89 -1.09 5.88
N ASP A 139 2.42 -0.17 6.72
CA ASP A 139 2.84 1.23 6.67
C ASP A 139 4.31 1.40 7.08
N LYS A 140 4.93 2.54 6.71
CA LYS A 140 6.32 2.88 7.03
C LYS A 140 6.64 2.63 8.51
N ASP A 141 5.81 3.16 9.41
CA ASP A 141 6.04 3.09 10.86
C ASP A 141 5.33 1.91 11.55
N THR A 142 4.71 1.02 10.78
CA THR A 142 4.22 -0.27 11.26
C THR A 142 5.33 -1.29 11.18
N THR A 143 5.57 -2.00 12.28
CA THR A 143 6.57 -3.07 12.39
C THR A 143 5.94 -4.45 12.22
N GLY A 144 6.76 -5.49 12.03
CA GLY A 144 6.34 -6.89 12.14
C GLY A 144 6.31 -7.67 10.84
N ALA A 145 5.64 -8.82 10.87
CA ALA A 145 5.69 -9.83 9.82
C ALA A 145 5.15 -9.34 8.47
N LEU A 146 5.96 -9.52 7.44
CA LEU A 146 5.62 -9.24 6.04
C LEU A 146 6.12 -10.38 5.15
N LEU A 147 5.24 -10.83 4.24
CA LEU A 147 5.47 -11.90 3.27
C LEU A 147 6.03 -11.35 1.97
N VAL A 148 7.07 -12.00 1.46
CA VAL A 148 7.68 -11.78 0.15
C VAL A 148 7.66 -13.08 -0.63
N CYS A 149 7.31 -13.03 -1.90
CA CYS A 149 7.27 -14.18 -2.80
C CYS A 149 8.56 -14.26 -3.63
N LYS A 150 9.27 -15.39 -3.54
CA LYS A 150 10.55 -15.61 -4.24
C LYS A 150 10.36 -16.06 -5.69
N ASN A 151 9.18 -16.52 -6.08
CA ASN A 151 8.87 -16.91 -7.45
C ASN A 151 7.42 -16.62 -7.83
N ASP A 152 7.12 -16.73 -9.11
CA ASP A 152 5.81 -16.39 -9.69
C ASP A 152 4.69 -17.35 -9.28
N ILE A 153 5.01 -18.61 -8.98
CA ILE A 153 4.03 -19.61 -8.53
C ILE A 153 3.53 -19.20 -7.14
N ALA A 154 4.45 -18.95 -6.22
CA ALA A 154 4.13 -18.46 -4.88
C ALA A 154 3.38 -17.13 -4.92
N HIS A 155 3.77 -16.24 -5.82
CA HIS A 155 3.11 -14.93 -5.96
C HIS A 155 1.64 -15.05 -6.37
N ARG A 156 1.34 -15.87 -7.39
CA ARG A 156 -0.05 -16.05 -7.86
C ARG A 156 -0.92 -16.69 -6.80
N ASP A 157 -0.44 -17.74 -6.15
CA ASP A 157 -1.17 -18.43 -5.10
C ASP A 157 -1.45 -17.51 -3.90
N LEU A 158 -0.42 -16.88 -3.35
CA LEU A 158 -0.55 -16.00 -2.20
C LEU A 158 -1.35 -14.71 -2.49
N ALA A 159 -1.30 -14.21 -3.71
CA ALA A 159 -2.16 -13.12 -4.14
C ALA A 159 -3.65 -13.55 -4.17
N GLU A 160 -3.96 -14.77 -4.61
CA GLU A 160 -5.33 -15.30 -4.55
C GLU A 160 -5.77 -15.55 -3.11
N GLN A 161 -4.91 -16.08 -2.24
CA GLN A 161 -5.20 -16.22 -0.81
C GLN A 161 -5.49 -14.87 -0.15
N LEU A 162 -4.78 -13.80 -0.52
CA LEU A 162 -5.06 -12.43 -0.05
C LEU A 162 -6.41 -11.91 -0.56
N LYS A 163 -6.75 -12.19 -1.81
CA LYS A 163 -8.01 -11.80 -2.45
C LYS A 163 -9.21 -12.53 -1.83
N CYS A 164 -9.06 -13.82 -1.55
CA CYS A 164 -10.06 -14.65 -0.85
C CYS A 164 -10.08 -14.43 0.66
N HIS A 165 -9.24 -13.53 1.20
CA HIS A 165 -9.14 -13.22 2.62
C HIS A 165 -8.79 -14.41 3.53
N SER A 166 -8.13 -15.45 3.00
CA SER A 166 -7.73 -16.64 3.76
C SER A 166 -6.43 -16.46 4.55
N ILE A 167 -5.60 -15.46 4.18
CA ILE A 167 -4.37 -15.14 4.92
C ILE A 167 -4.72 -14.53 6.28
N ARG A 168 -4.28 -15.19 7.35
CA ARG A 168 -4.47 -14.73 8.71
C ARG A 168 -3.51 -13.57 9.01
N ARG A 169 -4.06 -12.42 9.41
CA ARG A 169 -3.28 -11.23 9.77
C ARG A 169 -3.79 -10.68 11.08
N ARG A 170 -2.96 -10.78 12.13
CA ARG A 170 -3.25 -10.20 13.44
C ARG A 170 -2.21 -9.15 13.80
N TYR A 171 -2.70 -8.06 14.30
CA TYR A 171 -1.90 -6.91 14.71
C TYR A 171 -2.06 -6.64 16.19
N ARG A 172 -1.02 -6.08 16.80
CA ARG A 172 -1.06 -5.46 18.12
C ARG A 172 -1.07 -3.96 17.95
N ALA A 173 -1.98 -3.29 18.64
CA ALA A 173 -2.07 -1.84 18.61
C ALA A 173 -2.33 -1.27 20.00
N VAL A 174 -1.86 -0.05 20.26
CA VAL A 174 -2.26 0.72 21.42
C VAL A 174 -3.02 1.94 20.94
N VAL A 175 -4.28 2.07 21.39
CA VAL A 175 -5.20 3.14 21.01
C VAL A 175 -5.44 4.12 22.17
N GLN A 176 -5.83 5.36 21.84
CA GLN A 176 -6.16 6.38 22.82
C GLN A 176 -7.50 6.08 23.48
N GLY A 177 -7.60 6.36 24.79
CA GLY A 177 -8.80 6.18 25.58
C GLY A 177 -9.12 4.72 25.89
N ASN A 178 -10.19 4.52 26.69
CA ASN A 178 -10.68 3.20 27.03
C ASN A 178 -11.82 2.78 26.09
N LEU A 179 -11.61 1.69 25.35
CA LEU A 179 -12.68 0.99 24.66
C LEU A 179 -13.64 0.40 25.71
N LYS A 180 -14.94 0.62 25.56
CA LYS A 180 -15.96 0.12 26.48
C LYS A 180 -16.15 -1.38 26.32
N GLU A 181 -16.32 -1.83 25.07
CA GLU A 181 -16.56 -3.21 24.73
C GLU A 181 -15.24 -3.98 24.67
N ASP A 182 -15.24 -5.24 25.10
CA ASP A 182 -14.06 -6.10 25.10
C ASP A 182 -13.66 -6.55 23.70
N GLU A 183 -14.60 -6.60 22.79
CA GLU A 183 -14.38 -6.93 21.38
C GLU A 183 -15.40 -6.21 20.49
N GLY A 184 -15.07 -6.04 19.23
CA GLY A 184 -15.98 -5.42 18.28
C GLY A 184 -15.51 -5.55 16.84
N THR A 185 -16.41 -5.21 15.92
CA THR A 185 -16.16 -5.16 14.50
C THR A 185 -16.39 -3.76 13.98
N ILE A 186 -15.45 -3.25 13.21
CA ILE A 186 -15.55 -1.94 12.55
C ILE A 186 -15.65 -2.21 11.05
N GLU A 187 -16.80 -1.84 10.50
CA GLU A 187 -17.09 -1.93 9.07
C GLU A 187 -17.18 -0.52 8.50
N GLY A 188 -16.47 -0.28 7.40
CA GLY A 188 -16.52 1.02 6.73
C GLY A 188 -15.61 1.06 5.52
N PRO A 189 -16.14 1.41 4.33
CA PRO A 189 -15.36 1.43 3.11
C PRO A 189 -14.27 2.50 3.17
N ILE A 190 -13.02 2.11 2.89
CA ILE A 190 -11.86 3.01 2.95
C ILE A 190 -11.49 3.50 1.55
N GLY A 191 -11.41 4.82 1.42
CA GLY A 191 -10.97 5.52 0.22
C GLY A 191 -10.05 6.70 0.53
N ARG A 192 -9.59 7.39 -0.51
CA ARG A 192 -8.84 8.63 -0.34
C ARG A 192 -9.69 9.68 0.37
N HIS A 193 -9.09 10.42 1.29
CA HIS A 193 -9.75 11.57 1.92
C HIS A 193 -10.08 12.62 0.85
N PRO A 194 -11.27 13.23 0.87
CA PRO A 194 -11.73 14.10 -0.22
C PRO A 194 -10.86 15.34 -0.45
N THR A 195 -10.23 15.87 0.60
CA THR A 195 -9.43 17.11 0.54
C THR A 195 -7.95 16.91 0.88
N ASP A 196 -7.61 15.94 1.72
CA ASP A 196 -6.22 15.68 2.13
C ASP A 196 -5.68 14.42 1.44
N ARG A 197 -4.85 14.60 0.42
CA ARG A 197 -4.27 13.51 -0.37
C ARG A 197 -3.35 12.56 0.41
N LYS A 198 -2.85 12.98 1.58
CA LYS A 198 -2.00 12.16 2.46
C LYS A 198 -2.81 11.21 3.35
N LYS A 199 -4.12 11.45 3.47
CA LYS A 199 -5.02 10.68 4.33
C LYS A 199 -5.91 9.72 3.54
N MET A 200 -6.27 8.64 4.23
CA MET A 200 -7.42 7.80 3.90
C MET A 200 -8.58 8.17 4.83
N ALA A 201 -9.79 7.81 4.46
CA ALA A 201 -10.98 8.06 5.28
C ALA A 201 -12.03 6.98 5.03
N ILE A 202 -13.00 6.87 5.92
CA ILE A 202 -14.26 6.18 5.61
C ILE A 202 -14.94 6.97 4.49
N ASN A 203 -15.16 6.31 3.36
CA ASN A 203 -15.66 6.95 2.14
C ASN A 203 -16.68 6.05 1.46
N HIS A 204 -17.95 6.25 1.81
CA HIS A 204 -19.06 5.46 1.29
C HIS A 204 -19.30 5.65 -0.23
N LYS A 205 -18.76 6.72 -0.83
CA LYS A 205 -18.96 7.02 -2.25
C LYS A 205 -17.95 6.30 -3.15
N ASN A 206 -16.67 6.27 -2.75
CA ASN A 206 -15.56 5.78 -3.59
C ASN A 206 -14.60 4.87 -2.81
N GLY A 207 -14.96 4.45 -1.60
CA GLY A 207 -14.18 3.54 -0.78
C GLY A 207 -14.33 2.10 -1.22
N LYS A 208 -13.36 1.28 -0.85
CA LYS A 208 -13.42 -0.18 -0.98
C LYS A 208 -13.77 -0.78 0.37
N ASP A 209 -14.61 -1.79 0.41
CA ASP A 209 -15.04 -2.46 1.63
C ASP A 209 -13.85 -2.84 2.50
N ALA A 210 -13.99 -2.57 3.79
CA ALA A 210 -12.98 -2.84 4.78
C ALA A 210 -13.62 -3.28 6.09
N ILE A 211 -13.07 -4.37 6.69
CA ILE A 211 -13.56 -4.96 7.93
C ILE A 211 -12.36 -5.21 8.86
N THR A 212 -12.45 -4.68 10.07
CA THR A 212 -11.46 -4.85 11.14
C THR A 212 -12.17 -5.33 12.40
N HIS A 213 -11.78 -6.48 12.93
CA HIS A 213 -12.19 -6.93 14.25
C HIS A 213 -11.14 -6.52 15.28
N TYR A 214 -11.57 -6.08 16.45
CA TYR A 214 -10.67 -5.84 17.58
C TYR A 214 -11.07 -6.66 18.81
N LYS A 215 -10.08 -6.98 19.61
CA LYS A 215 -10.23 -7.56 20.94
C LYS A 215 -9.34 -6.82 21.92
N VAL A 216 -9.90 -6.36 23.02
CA VAL A 216 -9.17 -5.71 24.11
C VAL A 216 -8.32 -6.75 24.82
N LEU A 217 -7.05 -6.43 25.02
CA LEU A 217 -6.10 -7.24 25.77
C LEU A 217 -5.85 -6.65 27.16
N GLU A 218 -5.77 -5.31 27.24
CA GLU A 218 -5.50 -4.61 28.51
C GLU A 218 -5.98 -3.14 28.40
N ARG A 219 -6.53 -2.60 29.52
CA ARG A 219 -6.96 -1.19 29.63
C ARG A 219 -6.08 -0.46 30.63
N PHE A 220 -5.64 0.75 30.28
CA PHE A 220 -4.71 1.54 31.10
C PHE A 220 -5.31 2.89 31.60
N GLY A 221 -6.64 3.06 31.53
CA GLY A 221 -7.30 4.32 31.86
C GLY A 221 -7.37 5.30 30.68
N GLU A 222 -6.25 5.76 30.17
CA GLU A 222 -6.18 6.70 29.04
C GLU A 222 -5.75 6.06 27.71
N ALA A 223 -5.50 4.74 27.72
CA ALA A 223 -5.14 3.96 26.54
C ALA A 223 -5.66 2.52 26.65
N THR A 224 -5.80 1.85 25.51
CA THR A 224 -6.19 0.44 25.43
C THR A 224 -5.24 -0.32 24.52
N TYR A 225 -4.74 -1.45 24.98
CA TYR A 225 -3.99 -2.41 24.19
C TYR A 225 -4.94 -3.40 23.54
N VAL A 226 -4.87 -3.53 22.24
CA VAL A 226 -5.81 -4.35 21.45
C VAL A 226 -5.09 -5.29 20.50
N GLU A 227 -5.71 -6.42 20.22
CA GLU A 227 -5.45 -7.22 19.03
C GLU A 227 -6.43 -6.78 17.93
N CYS A 228 -5.93 -6.54 16.71
CA CYS A 228 -6.75 -6.31 15.53
C CYS A 228 -6.60 -7.48 14.55
N ARG A 229 -7.71 -8.06 14.10
CA ARG A 229 -7.76 -9.06 13.04
C ARG A 229 -8.36 -8.43 11.79
N LEU A 230 -7.66 -8.59 10.66
CA LEU A 230 -8.09 -8.04 9.38
C LEU A 230 -8.76 -9.11 8.50
N GLU A 231 -9.91 -8.81 7.94
CA GLU A 231 -10.43 -9.52 6.77
C GLU A 231 -9.86 -8.92 5.49
N THR A 232 -9.93 -7.62 5.34
CA THR A 232 -9.41 -6.86 4.20
C THR A 232 -8.06 -6.21 4.55
N GLY A 233 -7.34 -5.68 3.55
CA GLY A 233 -6.04 -5.04 3.73
C GLY A 233 -5.93 -3.69 3.01
N ARG A 234 -6.76 -2.69 3.38
CA ARG A 234 -6.72 -1.37 2.77
C ARG A 234 -5.62 -0.50 3.39
N THR A 235 -5.13 0.44 2.63
CA THR A 235 -4.13 1.42 3.11
C THR A 235 -4.62 2.10 4.39
N HIS A 236 -3.79 2.11 5.44
CA HIS A 236 -4.08 2.68 6.76
C HIS A 236 -5.33 2.10 7.46
N GLN A 237 -5.79 0.90 7.11
CA GLN A 237 -7.10 0.40 7.52
C GLN A 237 -7.32 0.44 9.03
N ILE A 238 -6.47 -0.18 9.86
CA ILE A 238 -6.60 -0.17 11.32
C ILE A 238 -6.59 1.25 11.85
N ARG A 239 -5.71 2.11 11.34
CA ARG A 239 -5.57 3.50 11.75
C ARG A 239 -6.83 4.31 11.50
N VAL A 240 -7.42 4.19 10.31
CA VAL A 240 -8.67 4.86 9.92
C VAL A 240 -9.85 4.32 10.74
N HIS A 241 -9.98 3.00 10.85
CA HIS A 241 -11.08 2.36 11.57
C HIS A 241 -11.06 2.71 13.06
N MET A 242 -9.93 2.60 13.73
CA MET A 242 -9.84 2.95 15.14
C MET A 242 -10.08 4.44 15.37
N ALA A 243 -9.59 5.30 14.49
CA ALA A 243 -9.87 6.74 14.55
C ALA A 243 -11.36 7.05 14.33
N SER A 244 -12.06 6.34 13.44
CA SER A 244 -13.47 6.55 13.15
C SER A 244 -14.41 6.25 14.33
N ILE A 245 -13.98 5.38 15.25
CA ILE A 245 -14.69 5.10 16.50
C ILE A 245 -14.21 5.95 17.70
N GLY A 246 -13.36 6.97 17.45
CA GLY A 246 -12.85 7.89 18.46
C GLY A 246 -11.62 7.40 19.24
N HIS A 247 -11.01 6.30 18.82
CA HIS A 247 -9.85 5.68 19.47
C HIS A 247 -8.63 5.58 18.52
N PRO A 248 -8.05 6.71 18.03
CA PRO A 248 -6.88 6.66 17.17
C PRO A 248 -5.70 6.00 17.86
N LEU A 249 -4.75 5.48 17.09
CA LEU A 249 -3.57 4.83 17.63
C LEU A 249 -2.65 5.84 18.34
N LEU A 250 -2.01 5.45 19.43
CA LEU A 250 -0.99 6.26 20.07
C LEU A 250 0.19 6.51 19.11
N GLY A 251 0.66 7.75 19.08
CA GLY A 251 1.75 8.17 18.20
C GLY A 251 1.36 8.38 16.73
N ASP A 252 0.10 8.15 16.35
CA ASP A 252 -0.36 8.41 15.00
C ASP A 252 -0.59 9.92 14.79
N THR A 253 0.35 10.58 14.11
CA THR A 253 0.29 12.03 13.84
C THR A 253 -0.65 12.38 12.67
N VAL A 254 -1.14 11.38 11.93
CA VAL A 254 -2.03 11.58 10.77
C VAL A 254 -3.50 11.54 11.20
N TYR A 255 -3.88 10.58 12.04
CA TYR A 255 -5.27 10.32 12.44
C TYR A 255 -5.54 10.62 13.91
N GLY A 256 -4.51 10.75 14.73
CA GLY A 256 -4.60 11.03 16.16
C GLY A 256 -4.24 12.47 16.52
N SER A 257 -4.04 12.67 17.82
CA SER A 257 -3.60 13.95 18.39
C SER A 257 -2.12 14.23 18.08
N SER A 258 -1.77 15.50 17.91
CA SER A 258 -0.36 15.94 17.89
C SER A 258 0.32 15.77 19.27
N ARG A 259 -0.45 15.62 20.35
CA ARG A 259 0.08 15.33 21.69
C ARG A 259 0.63 13.90 21.73
N ASN A 260 1.92 13.79 21.97
CA ASN A 260 2.65 12.53 22.00
C ASN A 260 3.46 12.39 23.29
N PRO A 261 2.80 12.13 24.44
CA PRO A 261 3.45 12.10 25.76
C PRO A 261 4.44 10.94 25.91
N TYR A 262 4.36 9.95 25.04
CA TYR A 262 5.22 8.76 25.05
C TYR A 262 6.40 8.87 24.09
N HIS A 263 6.54 9.99 23.36
CA HIS A 263 7.60 10.25 22.38
C HIS A 263 7.72 9.15 21.31
N LEU A 264 6.56 8.68 20.81
CA LEU A 264 6.53 7.66 19.77
C LEU A 264 6.84 8.27 18.40
N GLU A 265 7.73 7.65 17.67
CA GLU A 265 8.03 7.99 16.27
C GLU A 265 7.04 7.28 15.32
N GLY A 266 5.77 7.69 15.31
CA GLY A 266 4.70 7.09 14.52
C GLY A 266 3.80 6.14 15.34
N GLN A 267 2.79 5.55 14.69
CA GLN A 267 1.74 4.76 15.31
C GLN A 267 2.25 3.52 16.07
N ALA A 268 1.68 3.27 17.24
CA ALA A 268 1.88 2.02 17.98
C ALA A 268 1.09 0.88 17.34
N LEU A 269 1.63 0.31 16.26
CA LEU A 269 1.03 -0.75 15.46
C LEU A 269 2.10 -1.77 15.05
N HIS A 270 1.80 -3.05 15.24
CA HIS A 270 2.72 -4.15 14.97
C HIS A 270 1.98 -5.34 14.34
N ALA A 271 2.43 -5.80 13.18
CA ALA A 271 1.95 -7.00 12.50
C ALA A 271 2.50 -8.25 13.21
N MET A 272 1.76 -8.72 14.22
CA MET A 272 2.20 -9.75 15.15
C MET A 272 2.18 -11.16 14.55
N ILE A 273 1.08 -11.51 13.86
CA ILE A 273 0.87 -12.86 13.32
C ILE A 273 0.54 -12.78 11.84
N LEU A 274 1.22 -13.61 11.08
CA LEU A 274 0.98 -13.86 9.67
C LEU A 274 0.86 -15.36 9.43
N GLY A 275 -0.29 -15.82 8.93
CA GLY A 275 -0.52 -17.23 8.62
C GLY A 275 -1.14 -17.40 7.23
N PHE A 276 -0.67 -18.40 6.49
CA PHE A 276 -1.10 -18.70 5.12
C PHE A 276 -0.91 -20.19 4.82
N VAL A 277 -1.53 -20.66 3.75
CA VAL A 277 -1.26 -21.98 3.20
C VAL A 277 -0.05 -21.89 2.28
N HIS A 278 0.97 -22.71 2.51
CA HIS A 278 2.21 -22.68 1.73
C HIS A 278 1.94 -23.11 0.26
N PRO A 279 2.36 -22.32 -0.73
CA PRO A 279 1.96 -22.48 -2.14
C PRO A 279 2.41 -23.81 -2.77
N ARG A 280 3.52 -24.40 -2.29
CA ARG A 280 4.07 -25.66 -2.80
C ARG A 280 3.57 -26.88 -2.01
N THR A 281 3.61 -26.78 -0.67
CA THR A 281 3.29 -27.94 0.19
C THR A 281 1.82 -28.09 0.50
N GLY A 282 1.04 -27.01 0.39
CA GLY A 282 -0.37 -26.98 0.82
C GLY A 282 -0.56 -27.01 2.35
N GLU A 283 0.51 -26.94 3.13
CA GLU A 283 0.45 -26.92 4.60
C GLU A 283 0.19 -25.50 5.12
N TYR A 284 -0.61 -25.39 6.18
CA TYR A 284 -0.80 -24.12 6.86
C TYR A 284 0.44 -23.79 7.72
N MET A 285 0.98 -22.60 7.51
CA MET A 285 2.12 -22.07 8.25
C MET A 285 1.72 -20.78 8.96
N GLU A 286 2.21 -20.56 10.18
CA GLU A 286 1.96 -19.34 10.95
C GLU A 286 3.25 -18.84 11.60
N PHE A 287 3.52 -17.55 11.44
CA PHE A 287 4.71 -16.89 11.93
C PHE A 287 4.33 -15.77 12.90
N THR A 288 5.08 -15.66 13.99
CA THR A 288 4.91 -14.63 14.99
C THR A 288 6.14 -13.73 15.01
N ALA A 289 5.96 -12.44 14.70
CA ALA A 289 6.99 -11.43 14.88
C ALA A 289 7.03 -10.98 16.35
N PRO A 290 8.21 -10.94 17.00
CA PRO A 290 8.32 -10.48 18.39
C PRO A 290 7.98 -8.99 18.49
N LEU A 291 7.35 -8.59 19.60
CA LEU A 291 7.08 -7.17 19.86
C LEU A 291 8.41 -6.40 19.92
N PRO A 292 8.55 -5.29 19.16
CA PRO A 292 9.77 -4.50 19.18
C PRO A 292 9.94 -3.77 20.52
N GLU A 293 11.17 -3.44 20.85
CA GLU A 293 11.53 -2.85 22.13
C GLU A 293 10.72 -1.59 22.48
N TYR A 294 10.48 -0.71 21.50
CA TYR A 294 9.70 0.51 21.74
C TYR A 294 8.26 0.19 22.18
N PHE A 295 7.68 -0.89 21.66
CA PHE A 295 6.32 -1.32 21.98
C PHE A 295 6.27 -1.91 23.41
N VAL A 296 7.25 -2.73 23.76
CA VAL A 296 7.38 -3.29 25.11
C VAL A 296 7.59 -2.17 26.15
N LYS A 297 8.45 -1.18 25.85
CA LYS A 297 8.67 0.01 26.69
C LYS A 297 7.37 0.82 26.86
N LEU A 298 6.59 0.99 25.79
CA LEU A 298 5.31 1.68 25.84
C LEU A 298 4.34 0.96 26.80
N LEU A 299 4.14 -0.36 26.63
CA LEU A 299 3.26 -1.14 27.51
C LEU A 299 3.70 -1.07 28.97
N THR A 300 5.01 -1.14 29.22
CA THR A 300 5.57 -1.03 30.60
C THR A 300 5.28 0.35 31.22
N LYS A 301 5.32 1.43 30.42
CA LYS A 301 4.96 2.78 30.90
C LYS A 301 3.47 2.92 31.20
N LEU A 302 2.62 2.30 30.39
CA LEU A 302 1.15 2.38 30.53
C LEU A 302 0.63 1.58 31.74
N ARG A 303 1.39 0.59 32.21
CA ARG A 303 1.06 -0.24 33.39
C ARG A 303 1.42 0.42 34.71
N LYS A 304 2.18 1.52 34.71
CA LYS A 304 2.57 2.29 35.89
C LYS A 304 1.53 3.36 36.22
#